data_074ffe6e9921c0985b5bcd8471090fc1
#
_entry.id   074ffe6e9921c0985b5bcd8471090fc1
#
_cell.length_a   1.000
_cell.length_b   1.000
_cell.length_c   1.000
_cell.angle_alpha   90.00
_cell.angle_beta   90.00
_cell.angle_gamma   90.00
#
_symmetry.space_group_name_H-M   'P 1'
#
loop_
_entity.id
_entity.type
_entity.pdbx_description
1 polymer ?
#
loop_
_entity_poly.entity_id
_entity_poly.type
_entity_poly.pdbx_seq_one_letter_code
_entity_poly.pdbx_strand_id
1 'polypeptide(L)'
;MVVLNEIHQYQDYKNINVFTTGLGKKKHPRRSYYTTQGDVREGPLDDLLETAEGILFGGEPDNGLLPFICRLDSKAEVHDEKNWEKANPSLRYLPDLMEEIRKEYRDWLKRPEKFTAFMTKRMNLPDGSSEIKVCAYERIKATNRPVPVDDLVGRMCTCGIDFSKVTDMISVNLHFRDVDTRYDLNHSWLCLQSKDLPRIKAPWKEWADQGHITLVDDVEIHPELIVDYIAAQMEYYSIKKMAIDDFRYALLAKYLQNIGFDAKVYKNLKLVRPSDIMKVAPVIDSCFANDYFV
;
A
#
# COMPACT_ATOMS: atom_id res chain seq x y z
N MET A 1 5.15 -22.09 27.32
CA MET A 1 4.42 -20.85 27.00
C MET A 1 5.31 -19.96 26.18
N VAL A 2 4.82 -19.34 25.17
CA VAL A 2 5.45 -18.25 24.41
C VAL A 2 4.61 -16.99 24.63
N VAL A 3 5.28 -15.88 24.93
CA VAL A 3 4.65 -14.56 25.06
C VAL A 3 5.19 -13.70 23.92
N LEU A 4 4.28 -13.18 23.12
CA LEU A 4 4.58 -12.25 22.03
C LEU A 4 4.03 -10.88 22.43
N ASN A 5 4.94 -9.97 22.71
CA ASN A 5 4.63 -8.61 23.10
C ASN A 5 4.79 -7.66 21.91
N GLU A 6 3.97 -6.63 21.85
CA GLU A 6 3.97 -5.62 20.81
C GLU A 6 3.85 -6.21 19.39
N ILE A 7 2.88 -7.14 19.21
CA ILE A 7 2.72 -7.86 17.94
C ILE A 7 2.40 -6.92 16.76
N HIS A 8 1.91 -5.71 17.04
CA HIS A 8 1.67 -4.66 16.05
C HIS A 8 2.94 -4.19 15.32
N GLN A 9 4.14 -4.53 15.82
CA GLN A 9 5.41 -4.17 15.17
C GLN A 9 5.91 -5.23 14.18
N TYR A 10 5.29 -6.42 14.17
CA TYR A 10 5.71 -7.48 13.26
C TYR A 10 5.10 -7.25 11.88
N GLN A 11 5.95 -7.18 10.87
CA GLN A 11 5.53 -7.04 9.48
C GLN A 11 5.11 -8.37 8.85
N ASP A 12 5.68 -9.48 9.35
CA ASP A 12 5.43 -10.84 8.86
C ASP A 12 5.49 -11.89 9.99
N TYR A 13 5.14 -13.13 9.66
CA TYR A 13 5.16 -14.25 10.59
C TYR A 13 6.54 -14.87 10.83
N LYS A 14 7.61 -14.42 10.16
CA LYS A 14 8.92 -15.06 10.18
C LYS A 14 9.44 -15.24 11.60
N ASN A 15 9.47 -14.17 12.39
CA ASN A 15 9.92 -14.22 13.77
C ASN A 15 8.94 -14.96 14.69
N ILE A 16 7.64 -14.80 14.47
CA ILE A 16 6.58 -15.48 15.24
C ILE A 16 6.74 -17.00 15.08
N ASN A 17 6.94 -17.47 13.85
CA ASN A 17 7.08 -18.89 13.55
C ASN A 17 8.31 -19.52 14.19
N VAL A 18 9.42 -18.80 14.29
CA VAL A 18 10.64 -19.30 14.99
C VAL A 18 10.32 -19.71 16.43
N PHE A 19 9.51 -18.92 17.15
CA PHE A 19 9.15 -19.20 18.54
C PHE A 19 8.01 -20.20 18.68
N THR A 20 7.08 -20.23 17.72
CA THR A 20 5.85 -21.03 17.85
C THR A 20 6.00 -22.46 17.34
N THR A 21 6.86 -22.71 16.36
CA THR A 21 7.07 -24.06 15.80
C THR A 21 7.61 -25.07 16.82
N GLY A 22 8.35 -24.61 17.81
CA GLY A 22 8.86 -25.47 18.91
C GLY A 22 7.82 -25.89 19.94
N LEU A 23 6.65 -25.27 19.97
CA LEU A 23 5.61 -25.51 20.98
C LEU A 23 4.96 -26.90 20.87
N GLY A 24 4.92 -27.50 19.67
CA GLY A 24 4.36 -28.84 19.47
C GLY A 24 5.04 -29.97 20.26
N LYS A 25 6.25 -29.71 20.80
CA LYS A 25 6.96 -30.65 21.69
C LYS A 25 6.56 -30.55 23.16
N LYS A 26 5.65 -29.64 23.52
CA LYS A 26 5.21 -29.39 24.90
C LYS A 26 3.83 -29.98 25.16
N LYS A 27 3.61 -30.52 26.36
CA LYS A 27 2.27 -30.78 26.86
C LYS A 27 1.61 -29.42 27.12
N HIS A 28 0.41 -29.21 26.66
CA HIS A 28 -0.35 -27.97 26.86
C HIS A 28 0.41 -26.69 26.37
N PRO A 29 0.74 -26.58 25.09
CA PRO A 29 1.38 -25.39 24.55
C PRO A 29 0.44 -24.19 24.68
N ARG A 30 0.99 -23.05 25.15
CA ARG A 30 0.22 -21.80 25.28
C ARG A 30 0.98 -20.68 24.57
N ARG A 31 0.20 -19.83 23.90
CA ARG A 31 0.66 -18.58 23.29
C ARG A 31 -0.13 -17.45 23.92
N SER A 32 0.54 -16.35 24.22
CA SER A 32 -0.10 -15.13 24.71
C SER A 32 0.38 -13.97 23.87
N TYR A 33 -0.55 -13.14 23.42
CA TYR A 33 -0.31 -11.98 22.60
C TYR A 33 -0.71 -10.73 23.39
N TYR A 34 0.21 -9.79 23.54
CA TYR A 34 -0.04 -8.53 24.21
C TYR A 34 0.35 -7.42 23.26
N THR A 35 -0.57 -6.51 22.97
CA THR A 35 -0.32 -5.45 22.03
C THR A 35 -1.38 -4.36 22.12
N THR A 36 -1.04 -3.19 21.65
CA THR A 36 -1.98 -2.15 21.20
C THR A 36 -2.06 -2.20 19.68
N GLN A 37 -2.87 -1.33 19.08
CA GLN A 37 -2.79 -1.06 17.65
C GLN A 37 -1.46 -0.38 17.29
N GLY A 38 -1.04 -0.53 16.04
CA GLY A 38 0.15 0.07 15.49
C GLY A 38 -0.07 0.56 14.06
N ASP A 39 1.05 0.89 13.41
CA ASP A 39 1.04 1.46 12.06
C ASP A 39 1.18 0.39 10.97
N VAL A 40 1.65 -0.81 11.32
CA VAL A 40 1.75 -1.93 10.37
C VAL A 40 0.34 -2.40 10.00
N ARG A 41 0.06 -2.47 8.72
CA ARG A 41 -1.19 -3.00 8.15
C ARG A 41 -0.89 -4.28 7.35
N GLU A 42 -1.92 -5.11 7.20
CA GLU A 42 -1.82 -6.42 6.52
C GLU A 42 -0.76 -7.36 7.15
N GLY A 43 -0.44 -7.10 8.41
CA GLY A 43 0.52 -7.86 9.19
C GLY A 43 -0.15 -8.83 10.16
N PRO A 44 0.66 -9.56 10.96
CA PRO A 44 0.17 -10.58 11.89
C PRO A 44 -0.89 -10.11 12.89
N LEU A 45 -0.88 -8.82 13.28
CA LEU A 45 -1.91 -8.28 14.16
C LEU A 45 -3.26 -8.17 13.46
N ASP A 46 -3.29 -7.72 12.21
CA ASP A 46 -4.54 -7.57 11.47
C ASP A 46 -5.20 -8.94 11.24
N ASP A 47 -4.42 -9.96 10.85
CA ASP A 47 -4.91 -11.35 10.70
C ASP A 47 -5.43 -11.92 12.03
N LEU A 48 -4.72 -11.63 13.14
CA LEU A 48 -5.14 -12.09 14.47
C LEU A 48 -6.43 -11.41 14.91
N LEU A 49 -6.63 -10.14 14.61
CA LEU A 49 -7.85 -9.40 14.91
C LEU A 49 -9.02 -9.90 14.07
N GLU A 50 -8.81 -10.16 12.78
CA GLU A 50 -9.83 -10.74 11.90
C GLU A 50 -10.33 -12.08 12.46
N THR A 51 -9.40 -12.97 12.83
CA THR A 51 -9.73 -14.25 13.48
C THR A 51 -10.45 -14.05 14.82
N ALA A 52 -9.98 -13.14 15.66
CA ALA A 52 -10.56 -12.84 16.96
C ALA A 52 -11.99 -12.31 16.85
N GLU A 53 -12.24 -11.40 15.91
CA GLU A 53 -13.57 -10.86 15.63
C GLU A 53 -14.50 -11.93 15.04
N GLY A 54 -13.99 -12.76 14.12
CA GLY A 54 -14.71 -13.89 13.59
C GLY A 54 -15.22 -14.84 14.68
N ILE A 55 -14.41 -15.15 15.70
CA ILE A 55 -14.79 -15.97 16.84
C ILE A 55 -15.81 -15.24 17.74
N LEU A 56 -15.55 -13.97 18.06
CA LEU A 56 -16.41 -13.19 18.97
C LEU A 56 -17.82 -12.97 18.40
N PHE A 57 -17.95 -12.79 17.11
CA PHE A 57 -19.21 -12.52 16.43
C PHE A 57 -19.83 -13.77 15.78
N GLY A 58 -19.24 -14.95 15.98
CA GLY A 58 -19.78 -16.24 15.54
C GLY A 58 -19.61 -16.52 14.05
N GLY A 59 -18.73 -15.80 13.36
CA GLY A 59 -18.38 -16.04 11.96
C GLY A 59 -17.39 -17.20 11.77
N GLU A 60 -16.60 -17.51 12.79
CA GLU A 60 -15.64 -18.61 12.80
C GLU A 60 -15.82 -19.55 14.01
N PRO A 61 -15.47 -20.84 13.86
CA PRO A 61 -15.49 -21.77 14.98
C PRO A 61 -14.40 -21.44 16.00
N ASP A 62 -14.66 -21.80 17.26
CA ASP A 62 -13.65 -21.72 18.33
C ASP A 62 -12.41 -22.56 17.97
N ASN A 63 -11.28 -21.90 17.84
CA ASN A 63 -9.97 -22.51 17.54
C ASN A 63 -9.04 -22.51 18.77
N GLY A 64 -9.54 -22.17 19.96
CA GLY A 64 -8.78 -22.06 21.20
C GLY A 64 -8.14 -20.69 21.44
N LEU A 65 -8.39 -19.70 20.59
CA LEU A 65 -8.03 -18.31 20.82
C LEU A 65 -9.05 -17.69 21.79
N LEU A 66 -8.56 -17.08 22.88
CA LEU A 66 -9.37 -16.29 23.80
C LEU A 66 -9.09 -14.80 23.57
N PRO A 67 -9.94 -14.09 22.80
CA PRO A 67 -9.78 -12.67 22.56
C PRO A 67 -10.19 -11.85 23.78
N PHE A 68 -9.38 -10.84 24.10
CA PHE A 68 -9.71 -9.79 25.05
C PHE A 68 -9.28 -8.46 24.43
N ILE A 69 -10.25 -7.69 23.91
CA ILE A 69 -10.01 -6.50 23.10
C ILE A 69 -10.64 -5.30 23.79
N CYS A 70 -9.81 -4.32 24.16
CA CYS A 70 -10.23 -3.03 24.73
C CYS A 70 -9.94 -1.93 23.70
N ARG A 71 -10.97 -1.42 23.04
CA ARG A 71 -10.85 -0.34 22.05
C ARG A 71 -12.14 0.47 21.98
N LEU A 72 -12.09 1.62 21.35
CA LEU A 72 -13.32 2.31 20.93
C LEU A 72 -14.01 1.52 19.82
N ASP A 73 -15.33 1.64 19.68
CA ASP A 73 -16.08 0.99 18.62
C ASP A 73 -15.96 1.73 17.29
N SER A 74 -15.76 3.04 17.35
CA SER A 74 -15.56 3.90 16.17
C SER A 74 -14.65 5.10 16.47
N LYS A 75 -14.06 5.67 15.43
CA LYS A 75 -13.25 6.90 15.57
C LYS A 75 -14.06 8.09 16.10
N ALA A 76 -15.35 8.16 15.81
CA ALA A 76 -16.21 9.25 16.27
C ALA A 76 -16.35 9.28 17.80
N GLU A 77 -16.25 8.13 18.48
CA GLU A 77 -16.35 8.05 19.94
C GLU A 77 -15.21 8.73 20.69
N VAL A 78 -14.09 9.03 20.02
CA VAL A 78 -12.94 9.71 20.63
C VAL A 78 -13.28 11.07 21.22
N HIS A 79 -14.32 11.73 20.69
CA HIS A 79 -14.74 13.06 21.14
C HIS A 79 -15.58 13.07 22.41
N ASP A 80 -16.00 11.89 22.91
CA ASP A 80 -16.69 11.76 24.20
C ASP A 80 -15.82 10.98 25.20
N GLU A 81 -15.29 11.69 26.20
CA GLU A 81 -14.43 11.12 27.24
C GLU A 81 -15.02 9.90 27.95
N LYS A 82 -16.36 9.78 28.00
CA LYS A 82 -17.05 8.63 28.63
C LYS A 82 -16.74 7.32 27.90
N ASN A 83 -16.43 7.39 26.61
CA ASN A 83 -16.11 6.21 25.81
C ASN A 83 -14.65 5.74 26.00
N TRP A 84 -13.76 6.62 26.50
CA TRP A 84 -12.34 6.28 26.62
C TRP A 84 -12.04 5.10 27.52
N GLU A 85 -12.94 4.83 28.47
CA GLU A 85 -12.85 3.66 29.35
C GLU A 85 -12.98 2.34 28.58
N LYS A 86 -13.63 2.30 27.41
CA LYS A 86 -13.69 1.13 26.53
C LYS A 86 -12.28 0.70 26.10
N ALA A 87 -11.43 1.66 25.77
CA ALA A 87 -10.05 1.42 25.37
C ALA A 87 -9.09 1.34 26.58
N ASN A 88 -9.44 1.98 27.69
CA ASN A 88 -8.60 2.09 28.88
C ASN A 88 -9.40 1.70 30.14
N PRO A 89 -9.68 0.42 30.40
CA PRO A 89 -10.53 -0.01 31.52
C PRO A 89 -10.04 0.41 32.91
N SER A 90 -8.75 0.75 33.04
CA SER A 90 -8.15 1.22 34.29
C SER A 90 -8.45 2.68 34.62
N LEU A 91 -9.04 3.46 33.72
CA LEU A 91 -9.29 4.91 33.93
C LEU A 91 -10.10 5.20 35.17
N ARG A 92 -11.09 4.35 35.50
CA ARG A 92 -11.91 4.50 36.72
C ARG A 92 -11.11 4.45 38.02
N TYR A 93 -9.89 3.86 37.96
CA TYR A 93 -9.03 3.68 39.13
C TYR A 93 -7.79 4.59 39.14
N LEU A 94 -7.53 5.27 38.02
CA LEU A 94 -6.30 6.05 37.79
C LEU A 94 -6.63 7.46 37.29
N PRO A 95 -6.98 8.40 38.23
CA PRO A 95 -7.31 9.78 37.84
C PRO A 95 -6.19 10.50 37.10
N ASP A 96 -4.93 10.24 37.46
CA ASP A 96 -3.77 10.85 36.82
C ASP A 96 -3.63 10.43 35.37
N LEU A 97 -4.02 9.18 35.05
CA LEU A 97 -4.04 8.69 33.67
C LEU A 97 -5.08 9.42 32.82
N MET A 98 -6.24 9.74 33.41
CA MET A 98 -7.27 10.52 32.71
C MET A 98 -6.76 11.92 32.34
N GLU A 99 -6.06 12.59 33.25
CA GLU A 99 -5.47 13.90 32.95
C GLU A 99 -4.38 13.82 31.85
N GLU A 100 -3.60 12.76 31.85
CA GLU A 100 -2.59 12.54 30.82
C GLU A 100 -3.26 12.33 29.45
N ILE A 101 -4.26 11.46 29.36
CA ILE A 101 -5.00 11.23 28.12
C ILE A 101 -5.67 12.50 27.61
N ARG A 102 -6.20 13.35 28.50
CA ARG A 102 -6.76 14.66 28.12
C ARG A 102 -5.73 15.59 27.49
N LYS A 103 -4.48 15.57 27.97
CA LYS A 103 -3.40 16.36 27.35
C LYS A 103 -3.07 15.82 25.96
N GLU A 104 -2.87 14.51 25.83
CA GLU A 104 -2.60 13.85 24.56
C GLU A 104 -3.74 14.09 23.55
N TYR A 105 -5.00 14.03 23.99
CA TYR A 105 -6.17 14.34 23.15
C TYR A 105 -6.15 15.78 22.62
N ARG A 106 -5.82 16.77 23.46
CA ARG A 106 -5.70 18.17 23.02
C ARG A 106 -4.59 18.37 22.00
N ASP A 107 -3.47 17.66 22.15
CA ASP A 107 -2.36 17.73 21.21
C ASP A 107 -2.71 17.04 19.89
N TRP A 108 -3.41 15.90 19.96
CA TRP A 108 -3.93 15.19 18.78
C TRP A 108 -4.96 16.06 18.03
N LEU A 109 -5.89 16.73 18.70
CA LEU A 109 -6.85 17.63 18.05
C LEU A 109 -6.19 18.76 17.25
N LYS A 110 -5.05 19.26 17.73
CA LYS A 110 -4.32 20.34 17.04
C LYS A 110 -3.54 19.87 15.84
N ARG A 111 -3.00 18.66 15.88
CA ARG A 111 -2.11 18.09 14.85
C ARG A 111 -2.27 16.57 14.76
N PRO A 112 -3.40 16.08 14.23
CA PRO A 112 -3.69 14.64 14.19
C PRO A 112 -2.60 13.85 13.48
N GLU A 113 -2.04 14.42 12.41
CA GLU A 113 -1.00 13.80 11.60
C GLU A 113 0.35 13.57 12.32
N LYS A 114 0.59 14.32 13.41
CA LYS A 114 1.82 14.18 14.20
C LYS A 114 1.66 13.30 15.43
N PHE A 115 0.45 13.18 15.94
CA PHE A 115 0.13 12.48 17.17
C PHE A 115 -0.70 11.21 16.90
N THR A 116 -0.42 10.50 15.83
CA THR A 116 -1.11 9.25 15.43
C THR A 116 -1.11 8.21 16.55
N ALA A 117 -0.05 8.20 17.37
CA ALA A 117 0.07 7.31 18.53
C ALA A 117 -1.10 7.45 19.53
N PHE A 118 -1.78 8.60 19.59
CA PHE A 118 -2.96 8.77 20.45
C PHE A 118 -4.07 7.78 20.05
N MET A 119 -4.41 7.70 18.76
CA MET A 119 -5.45 6.78 18.29
C MET A 119 -5.03 5.31 18.43
N THR A 120 -3.80 4.98 18.07
CA THR A 120 -3.32 3.60 18.07
C THR A 120 -3.01 3.09 19.48
N LYS A 121 -2.37 3.91 20.32
CA LYS A 121 -1.88 3.49 21.65
C LYS A 121 -2.88 3.73 22.77
N ARG A 122 -3.63 4.84 22.72
CA ARG A 122 -4.61 5.20 23.77
C ARG A 122 -6.02 4.74 23.45
N MET A 123 -6.45 4.91 22.21
CA MET A 123 -7.81 4.54 21.81
C MET A 123 -7.89 3.15 21.21
N ASN A 124 -6.74 2.54 20.98
CA ASN A 124 -6.55 1.19 20.43
C ASN A 124 -7.33 0.94 19.12
N LEU A 125 -7.40 2.01 18.30
CA LEU A 125 -7.97 1.97 16.96
C LEU A 125 -6.85 2.10 15.92
N PRO A 126 -6.94 1.40 14.81
CA PRO A 126 -6.03 1.62 13.71
C PRO A 126 -6.19 3.07 13.24
N ASP A 127 -5.15 3.85 13.37
CA ASP A 127 -5.06 5.10 12.66
C ASP A 127 -4.45 4.80 11.30
N GLY A 128 -5.11 5.28 10.24
CA GLY A 128 -4.73 4.89 8.87
C GLY A 128 -3.24 5.03 8.67
N SER A 129 -2.67 4.09 7.93
CA SER A 129 -1.24 3.88 7.75
C SER A 129 -0.42 5.16 7.92
N SER A 130 0.68 5.07 8.68
CA SER A 130 1.75 6.07 8.69
C SER A 130 2.42 6.22 7.33
N GLU A 131 1.98 5.45 6.35
CA GLU A 131 2.32 5.68 4.95
C GLU A 131 1.85 7.07 4.57
N ILE A 132 2.79 7.85 4.12
CA ILE A 132 2.56 9.20 3.61
C ILE A 132 1.52 9.08 2.49
N LYS A 133 0.27 9.44 2.80
CA LYS A 133 -0.79 9.47 1.78
C LYS A 133 -0.50 10.62 0.82
N VAL A 134 -0.49 10.32 -0.45
CA VAL A 134 -0.36 11.35 -1.48
C VAL A 134 -1.49 12.38 -1.35
N CYS A 135 -2.73 11.92 -1.17
CA CYS A 135 -3.87 12.80 -0.89
C CYS A 135 -5.06 11.99 -0.34
N ALA A 136 -6.18 12.65 -0.05
CA ALA A 136 -7.43 11.99 0.33
C ALA A 136 -7.95 11.10 -0.82
N TYR A 137 -8.51 9.93 -0.48
CA TYR A 137 -9.01 8.97 -1.47
C TYR A 137 -10.06 9.56 -2.42
N GLU A 138 -10.91 10.44 -1.93
CA GLU A 138 -11.92 11.16 -2.72
C GLU A 138 -11.29 12.00 -3.83
N ARG A 139 -10.12 12.58 -3.60
CA ARG A 139 -9.36 13.31 -4.63
C ARG A 139 -8.79 12.36 -5.67
N ILE A 140 -8.22 11.23 -5.25
CA ILE A 140 -7.76 10.19 -6.19
C ILE A 140 -8.92 9.73 -7.06
N LYS A 141 -10.09 9.44 -6.44
CA LYS A 141 -11.28 9.02 -7.18
C LYS A 141 -11.79 10.09 -8.16
N ALA A 142 -11.64 11.36 -7.82
CA ALA A 142 -12.05 12.47 -8.68
C ALA A 142 -11.19 12.62 -9.94
N THR A 143 -10.00 12.02 -9.99
CA THR A 143 -9.15 11.98 -11.20
C THR A 143 -9.62 10.94 -12.22
N ASN A 144 -10.53 10.04 -11.86
CA ASN A 144 -11.09 9.04 -12.77
C ASN A 144 -12.09 9.70 -13.74
N ARG A 145 -11.56 10.45 -14.67
CA ARG A 145 -12.26 11.15 -15.73
C ARG A 145 -11.89 10.56 -17.10
N PRO A 146 -12.74 10.64 -18.11
CA PRO A 146 -12.42 10.17 -19.46
C PRO A 146 -11.19 10.89 -20.03
N VAL A 147 -10.18 10.14 -20.43
CA VAL A 147 -9.00 10.66 -21.10
C VAL A 147 -9.31 10.82 -22.60
N PRO A 148 -9.05 11.99 -23.23
CA PRO A 148 -9.28 12.22 -24.66
C PRO A 148 -8.19 11.55 -25.50
N VAL A 149 -8.21 10.22 -25.59
CA VAL A 149 -7.14 9.42 -26.21
C VAL A 149 -6.84 9.83 -27.64
N ASP A 150 -7.88 10.16 -28.43
CA ASP A 150 -7.72 10.57 -29.82
C ASP A 150 -6.96 11.89 -29.94
N ASP A 151 -7.13 12.82 -28.99
CA ASP A 151 -6.42 14.10 -28.96
C ASP A 151 -4.96 13.97 -28.54
N LEU A 152 -4.58 12.81 -27.97
CA LEU A 152 -3.22 12.52 -27.55
C LEU A 152 -2.37 11.90 -28.67
N VAL A 153 -2.97 11.44 -29.76
CA VAL A 153 -2.24 10.85 -30.88
C VAL A 153 -1.25 11.87 -31.47
N GLY A 154 -0.01 11.43 -31.67
CA GLY A 154 1.11 12.25 -32.12
C GLY A 154 1.74 13.16 -31.05
N ARG A 155 1.13 13.27 -29.87
CA ARG A 155 1.66 14.12 -28.79
C ARG A 155 2.90 13.54 -28.13
N MET A 156 3.70 14.41 -27.56
CA MET A 156 4.87 14.02 -26.76
C MET A 156 4.45 13.54 -25.38
N CYS A 157 5.04 12.42 -24.96
CA CYS A 157 4.85 11.87 -23.61
C CYS A 157 6.17 11.38 -23.01
N THR A 158 6.12 11.06 -21.73
CA THR A 158 7.15 10.29 -21.02
C THR A 158 6.59 8.94 -20.61
N CYS A 159 7.45 7.92 -20.57
CA CYS A 159 7.06 6.56 -20.20
C CYS A 159 7.68 6.19 -18.85
N GLY A 160 6.86 5.77 -17.89
CA GLY A 160 7.29 5.16 -16.63
C GLY A 160 7.14 3.65 -16.68
N ILE A 161 8.13 2.91 -16.21
CA ILE A 161 8.11 1.45 -16.16
C ILE A 161 8.37 1.01 -14.73
N ASP A 162 7.42 0.29 -14.14
CA ASP A 162 7.63 -0.47 -12.92
C ASP A 162 7.67 -1.95 -13.28
N PHE A 163 8.86 -2.56 -13.14
CA PHE A 163 9.12 -3.92 -13.61
C PHE A 163 9.44 -4.86 -12.47
N SER A 164 8.64 -5.88 -12.29
CA SER A 164 8.89 -7.02 -11.40
C SER A 164 8.80 -8.34 -12.16
N LYS A 165 9.80 -9.21 -11.99
CA LYS A 165 9.91 -10.42 -12.84
C LYS A 165 8.92 -11.53 -12.46
N VAL A 166 8.64 -11.73 -11.17
CA VAL A 166 8.01 -12.99 -10.69
C VAL A 166 6.85 -12.78 -9.71
N THR A 167 6.85 -11.73 -8.91
CA THR A 167 6.01 -11.69 -7.70
C THR A 167 4.99 -10.57 -7.67
N ASP A 168 5.06 -9.65 -8.61
CA ASP A 168 4.28 -8.42 -8.57
C ASP A 168 3.63 -8.11 -9.92
N MET A 169 2.74 -7.13 -9.92
CA MET A 169 2.25 -6.54 -11.14
C MET A 169 3.35 -5.72 -11.81
N ILE A 170 3.46 -5.82 -13.12
CA ILE A 170 4.26 -4.91 -13.94
C ILE A 170 3.35 -3.82 -14.46
N SER A 171 3.85 -2.61 -14.54
CA SER A 171 3.08 -1.49 -15.05
C SER A 171 3.91 -0.61 -15.98
N VAL A 172 3.29 -0.17 -17.06
CA VAL A 172 3.80 0.85 -17.98
C VAL A 172 2.81 2.01 -17.99
N ASN A 173 3.30 3.20 -17.74
CA ASN A 173 2.50 4.41 -17.75
C ASN A 173 3.04 5.41 -18.79
N LEU A 174 2.17 5.92 -19.66
CA LEU A 174 2.45 7.04 -20.56
C LEU A 174 1.87 8.31 -19.96
N HIS A 175 2.73 9.23 -19.61
CA HIS A 175 2.37 10.50 -18.99
C HIS A 175 2.43 11.64 -20.01
N PHE A 176 1.31 12.32 -20.21
CA PHE A 176 1.17 13.48 -21.08
C PHE A 176 0.97 14.74 -20.25
N ARG A 177 1.58 15.81 -20.69
CA ARG A 177 1.42 17.12 -20.07
C ARG A 177 0.87 18.11 -21.08
N ASP A 178 -0.27 18.71 -20.74
CA ASP A 178 -0.88 19.77 -21.49
C ASP A 178 -1.14 20.97 -20.58
N VAL A 179 -0.24 21.96 -20.63
CA VAL A 179 -0.21 23.13 -19.74
C VAL A 179 -0.28 22.67 -18.27
N ASP A 180 -1.45 22.73 -17.66
CA ASP A 180 -1.70 22.33 -16.27
C ASP A 180 -2.36 20.94 -16.15
N THR A 181 -2.93 20.41 -17.24
CA THR A 181 -3.54 19.09 -17.23
C THR A 181 -2.52 17.98 -17.42
N ARG A 182 -2.72 16.87 -16.74
CA ARG A 182 -1.92 15.64 -16.82
C ARG A 182 -2.83 14.48 -17.18
N TYR A 183 -2.44 13.76 -18.23
CA TYR A 183 -3.14 12.54 -18.64
C TYR A 183 -2.20 11.37 -18.49
N ASP A 184 -2.71 10.30 -17.95
CA ASP A 184 -1.98 9.06 -17.72
C ASP A 184 -2.68 7.90 -18.41
N LEU A 185 -1.98 7.21 -19.32
CA LEU A 185 -2.42 5.98 -19.93
C LEU A 185 -1.61 4.83 -19.36
N ASN A 186 -2.25 3.98 -18.59
CA ASN A 186 -1.60 2.89 -17.88
C ASN A 186 -2.01 1.54 -18.46
N HIS A 187 -1.05 0.62 -18.55
CA HIS A 187 -1.31 -0.80 -18.78
C HIS A 187 -0.46 -1.65 -17.85
N SER A 188 -1.04 -2.73 -17.34
CA SER A 188 -0.38 -3.60 -16.39
C SER A 188 -0.39 -5.06 -16.84
N TRP A 189 0.54 -5.84 -16.31
CA TRP A 189 0.62 -7.29 -16.50
C TRP A 189 0.65 -7.99 -15.16
N LEU A 190 -0.06 -9.09 -15.06
CA LEU A 190 -0.16 -9.90 -13.85
C LEU A 190 0.17 -11.36 -14.18
N CYS A 191 1.16 -11.93 -13.48
CA CYS A 191 1.53 -13.31 -13.60
C CYS A 191 0.57 -14.21 -12.81
N LEU A 192 -0.14 -15.12 -13.50
CA LEU A 192 -1.11 -16.02 -12.86
C LEU A 192 -0.46 -17.14 -12.02
N GLN A 193 0.81 -17.46 -12.27
CA GLN A 193 1.55 -18.44 -11.49
C GLN A 193 2.36 -17.82 -10.35
N SER A 194 2.18 -16.53 -10.09
CA SER A 194 2.81 -15.85 -8.95
C SER A 194 2.33 -16.42 -7.62
N LYS A 195 3.27 -16.67 -6.70
CA LYS A 195 2.97 -17.10 -5.33
C LYS A 195 2.25 -16.03 -4.51
N ASP A 196 2.36 -14.77 -4.93
CA ASP A 196 1.74 -13.63 -4.25
C ASP A 196 0.35 -13.30 -4.79
N LEU A 197 -0.09 -13.96 -5.88
CA LEU A 197 -1.43 -13.77 -6.44
C LEU A 197 -2.57 -13.86 -5.40
N PRO A 198 -2.57 -14.82 -4.44
CA PRO A 198 -3.61 -14.89 -3.42
C PRO A 198 -3.64 -13.70 -2.46
N ARG A 199 -2.55 -12.92 -2.38
CA ARG A 199 -2.43 -11.73 -1.52
C ARG A 199 -2.97 -10.48 -2.19
N ILE A 200 -3.15 -10.49 -3.51
CA ILE A 200 -3.65 -9.35 -4.27
C ILE A 200 -5.17 -9.27 -4.05
N LYS A 201 -5.59 -8.36 -3.16
CA LYS A 201 -7.01 -8.13 -2.83
C LYS A 201 -7.74 -7.27 -3.87
N ALA A 202 -7.01 -6.69 -4.82
CA ALA A 202 -7.58 -5.86 -5.88
C ALA A 202 -8.44 -6.68 -6.86
N PRO A 203 -9.47 -6.12 -7.47
CA PRO A 203 -10.35 -6.79 -8.41
C PRO A 203 -9.70 -6.99 -9.79
N TRP A 204 -8.52 -7.64 -9.82
CA TRP A 204 -7.72 -7.78 -11.02
C TRP A 204 -8.41 -8.54 -12.16
N LYS A 205 -9.37 -9.42 -11.87
CA LYS A 205 -10.16 -10.11 -12.90
C LYS A 205 -11.04 -9.12 -13.66
N GLU A 206 -11.73 -8.24 -12.94
CA GLU A 206 -12.54 -7.19 -13.54
C GLU A 206 -11.69 -6.23 -14.38
N TRP A 207 -10.49 -5.89 -13.88
CA TRP A 207 -9.57 -5.04 -14.63
C TRP A 207 -9.02 -5.71 -15.87
N ALA A 208 -8.85 -7.04 -15.87
CA ALA A 208 -8.48 -7.81 -17.06
C ALA A 208 -9.61 -7.82 -18.09
N ASP A 209 -10.85 -8.03 -17.65
CA ASP A 209 -12.04 -8.00 -18.52
C ASP A 209 -12.26 -6.60 -19.14
N GLN A 210 -11.87 -5.54 -18.43
CA GLN A 210 -11.91 -4.15 -18.91
C GLN A 210 -10.69 -3.78 -19.79
N GLY A 211 -9.71 -4.67 -19.96
CA GLY A 211 -8.52 -4.42 -20.77
C GLY A 211 -7.42 -3.58 -20.12
N HIS A 212 -7.52 -3.29 -18.83
CA HIS A 212 -6.49 -2.54 -18.09
C HIS A 212 -5.29 -3.40 -17.71
N ILE A 213 -5.47 -4.71 -17.62
CA ILE A 213 -4.45 -5.67 -17.21
C ILE A 213 -4.41 -6.83 -18.22
N THR A 214 -3.21 -7.23 -18.61
CA THR A 214 -2.96 -8.49 -19.33
C THR A 214 -2.58 -9.57 -18.34
N LEU A 215 -3.32 -10.68 -18.34
CA LEU A 215 -3.01 -11.87 -17.55
C LEU A 215 -1.99 -12.74 -18.30
N VAL A 216 -0.88 -13.05 -17.64
CA VAL A 216 0.20 -13.88 -18.21
C VAL A 216 0.20 -15.22 -17.50
N ASP A 217 -0.18 -16.28 -18.24
CA ASP A 217 -0.18 -17.64 -17.72
C ASP A 217 1.21 -18.29 -17.92
N ASP A 218 2.17 -17.78 -17.15
CA ASP A 218 3.56 -18.25 -17.14
C ASP A 218 4.13 -18.13 -15.73
N VAL A 219 5.35 -18.65 -15.52
CA VAL A 219 6.09 -18.54 -14.26
C VAL A 219 6.71 -17.16 -14.05
N GLU A 220 6.88 -16.39 -15.13
CA GLU A 220 7.43 -15.04 -15.12
C GLU A 220 6.86 -14.19 -16.26
N ILE A 221 6.93 -12.88 -16.12
CA ILE A 221 6.58 -11.95 -17.18
C ILE A 221 7.85 -11.64 -17.97
N HIS A 222 7.85 -11.99 -19.26
CA HIS A 222 9.01 -11.78 -20.12
C HIS A 222 9.17 -10.31 -20.50
N PRO A 223 10.41 -9.77 -20.46
CA PRO A 223 10.71 -8.39 -20.86
C PRO A 223 10.18 -7.99 -22.23
N GLU A 224 10.15 -8.94 -23.18
CA GLU A 224 9.66 -8.73 -24.54
C GLU A 224 8.21 -8.23 -24.55
N LEU A 225 7.33 -8.79 -23.73
CA LEU A 225 5.92 -8.36 -23.67
C LEU A 225 5.78 -6.87 -23.37
N ILE A 226 6.62 -6.37 -22.46
CA ILE A 226 6.59 -4.97 -22.03
C ILE A 226 7.15 -4.07 -23.14
N VAL A 227 8.25 -4.50 -23.75
CA VAL A 227 8.92 -3.69 -24.78
C VAL A 227 8.12 -3.68 -26.08
N ASP A 228 7.49 -4.80 -26.45
CA ASP A 228 6.59 -4.86 -27.62
C ASP A 228 5.36 -3.97 -27.43
N TYR A 229 4.79 -3.94 -26.22
CA TYR A 229 3.73 -2.98 -25.91
C TYR A 229 4.20 -1.54 -26.08
N ILE A 230 5.38 -1.19 -25.52
CA ILE A 230 5.93 0.16 -25.64
C ILE A 230 6.18 0.51 -27.11
N ALA A 231 6.75 -0.42 -27.90
CA ALA A 231 6.98 -0.24 -29.32
C ALA A 231 5.66 0.00 -30.08
N ALA A 232 4.60 -0.72 -29.78
CA ALA A 232 3.29 -0.49 -30.34
C ALA A 232 2.72 0.91 -29.96
N GLN A 233 2.94 1.35 -28.71
CA GLN A 233 2.52 2.70 -28.31
C GLN A 233 3.32 3.82 -29.00
N MET A 234 4.56 3.56 -29.42
CA MET A 234 5.37 4.51 -30.18
C MET A 234 4.83 4.79 -31.60
N GLU A 235 3.96 3.93 -32.12
CA GLU A 235 3.25 4.19 -33.39
C GLU A 235 2.22 5.32 -33.26
N TYR A 236 1.65 5.49 -32.04
CA TYR A 236 0.62 6.45 -31.76
C TYR A 236 1.16 7.71 -31.06
N TYR A 237 2.16 7.55 -30.19
CA TYR A 237 2.63 8.60 -29.30
C TYR A 237 4.14 8.85 -29.42
N SER A 238 4.56 10.08 -29.24
CA SER A 238 5.98 10.47 -29.31
C SER A 238 6.63 10.35 -27.93
N ILE A 239 7.08 9.14 -27.55
CA ILE A 239 7.76 8.91 -26.28
C ILE A 239 9.16 9.54 -26.34
N LYS A 240 9.41 10.58 -25.52
CA LYS A 240 10.68 11.33 -25.54
C LYS A 240 11.66 10.85 -24.47
N LYS A 241 11.16 10.43 -23.32
CA LYS A 241 11.99 9.97 -22.20
C LYS A 241 11.30 8.79 -21.51
N MET A 242 12.12 7.91 -20.93
CA MET A 242 11.66 6.85 -20.07
C MET A 242 12.23 6.98 -18.67
N ALA A 243 11.52 6.41 -17.69
CA ALA A 243 11.97 6.24 -16.32
C ALA A 243 11.73 4.81 -15.87
N ILE A 244 12.71 4.21 -15.21
CA ILE A 244 12.63 2.84 -14.65
C ILE A 244 13.46 2.78 -13.38
N ASP A 245 13.08 1.87 -12.47
CA ASP A 245 13.86 1.59 -11.27
C ASP A 245 15.29 1.11 -11.63
N ASP A 246 16.29 1.68 -10.94
CA ASP A 246 17.71 1.37 -11.15
C ASP A 246 18.03 -0.12 -10.99
N PHE A 247 17.40 -0.79 -10.00
CA PHE A 247 17.62 -2.21 -9.75
C PHE A 247 17.08 -3.13 -10.84
N ARG A 248 16.01 -2.73 -11.54
CA ARG A 248 15.31 -3.54 -12.55
C ARG A 248 15.79 -3.27 -13.95
N TYR A 249 16.44 -2.15 -14.17
CA TYR A 249 16.93 -1.74 -15.48
C TYR A 249 17.77 -2.80 -16.19
N ALA A 250 18.66 -3.49 -15.46
CA ALA A 250 19.54 -4.51 -16.05
C ALA A 250 18.78 -5.61 -16.80
N LEU A 251 17.55 -5.94 -16.41
CA LEU A 251 16.71 -6.97 -17.02
C LEU A 251 16.12 -6.50 -18.36
N LEU A 252 15.86 -5.20 -18.50
CA LEU A 252 15.21 -4.60 -19.66
C LEU A 252 16.19 -3.87 -20.59
N ALA A 253 17.42 -3.60 -20.13
CA ALA A 253 18.36 -2.70 -20.83
C ALA A 253 18.55 -3.03 -22.30
N LYS A 254 18.82 -4.31 -22.65
CA LYS A 254 19.05 -4.73 -24.02
C LYS A 254 17.81 -4.56 -24.90
N TYR A 255 16.64 -4.86 -24.37
CA TYR A 255 15.38 -4.76 -25.09
C TYR A 255 14.99 -3.30 -25.32
N LEU A 256 15.16 -2.43 -24.32
CA LEU A 256 14.90 -0.99 -24.43
C LEU A 256 15.87 -0.32 -25.41
N GLN A 257 17.12 -0.77 -25.46
CA GLN A 257 18.10 -0.29 -26.46
C GLN A 257 17.64 -0.61 -27.90
N ASN A 258 17.04 -1.75 -28.14
CA ASN A 258 16.55 -2.15 -29.46
C ASN A 258 15.44 -1.20 -29.97
N ILE A 259 14.67 -0.59 -29.08
CA ILE A 259 13.65 0.41 -29.42
C ILE A 259 14.12 1.86 -29.23
N GLY A 260 15.44 2.07 -29.06
CA GLY A 260 16.06 3.39 -29.06
C GLY A 260 16.13 4.09 -27.71
N PHE A 261 16.00 3.37 -26.57
CA PHE A 261 16.11 3.94 -25.24
C PHE A 261 17.32 3.42 -24.47
N ASP A 262 18.13 4.33 -23.99
CA ASP A 262 19.34 4.01 -23.22
C ASP A 262 19.73 5.11 -22.25
N ALA A 263 20.25 4.72 -21.08
CA ALA A 263 20.66 5.66 -20.04
C ALA A 263 22.01 6.35 -20.31
N LYS A 264 22.89 5.73 -21.13
CA LYS A 264 24.27 6.18 -21.32
C LYS A 264 24.49 6.79 -22.70
N VAL A 265 24.04 6.10 -23.73
CA VAL A 265 24.27 6.51 -25.14
C VAL A 265 23.29 7.59 -25.55
N TYR A 266 22.01 7.29 -25.55
CA TYR A 266 20.97 8.23 -25.97
C TYR A 266 20.55 9.20 -24.86
N LYS A 267 20.82 8.85 -23.59
CA LYS A 267 20.49 9.64 -22.38
C LYS A 267 19.01 10.05 -22.31
N ASN A 268 18.17 9.24 -22.91
CA ASN A 268 16.71 9.41 -22.92
C ASN A 268 15.98 8.47 -21.95
N LEU A 269 16.75 7.70 -21.15
CA LEU A 269 16.25 6.85 -20.09
C LEU A 269 16.84 7.28 -18.73
N LYS A 270 15.97 7.53 -17.75
CA LYS A 270 16.32 7.89 -16.37
C LYS A 270 16.20 6.67 -15.47
N LEU A 271 17.27 6.36 -14.75
CA LEU A 271 17.26 5.41 -13.65
C LEU A 271 16.75 6.11 -12.40
N VAL A 272 15.64 5.62 -11.87
CA VAL A 272 14.96 6.20 -10.70
C VAL A 272 15.46 5.52 -9.43
N ARG A 273 15.73 6.30 -8.41
CA ARG A 273 16.12 5.86 -7.06
C ARG A 273 15.10 6.35 -6.05
N PRO A 274 15.00 5.71 -4.87
CA PRO A 274 14.10 6.16 -3.82
C PRO A 274 14.20 7.65 -3.48
N SER A 275 15.41 8.23 -3.53
CA SER A 275 15.64 9.66 -3.30
C SER A 275 15.04 10.56 -4.39
N ASP A 276 14.83 10.07 -5.60
CA ASP A 276 14.22 10.84 -6.69
C ASP A 276 12.70 10.95 -6.48
N ILE A 277 12.07 9.92 -5.92
CA ILE A 277 10.64 9.93 -5.57
C ILE A 277 10.36 11.05 -4.57
N MET A 278 11.19 11.22 -3.55
CA MET A 278 11.03 12.29 -2.56
C MET A 278 11.09 13.70 -3.16
N LYS A 279 11.84 13.89 -4.25
CA LYS A 279 11.91 15.18 -4.95
C LYS A 279 10.66 15.48 -5.78
N VAL A 280 10.00 14.43 -6.26
CA VAL A 280 8.81 14.55 -7.12
C VAL A 280 7.53 14.63 -6.30
N ALA A 281 7.50 14.08 -5.09
CA ALA A 281 6.33 14.04 -4.21
C ALA A 281 5.63 15.41 -4.07
N PRO A 282 6.32 16.54 -3.80
CA PRO A 282 5.66 17.85 -3.69
C PRO A 282 4.98 18.30 -5.00
N VAL A 283 5.49 17.87 -6.15
CA VAL A 283 4.88 18.18 -7.46
C VAL A 283 3.61 17.39 -7.65
N ILE A 284 3.62 16.11 -7.26
CA ILE A 284 2.43 15.23 -7.31
C ILE A 284 1.35 15.77 -6.37
N ASP A 285 1.72 16.14 -5.13
CA ASP A 285 0.81 16.75 -4.16
C ASP A 285 0.15 18.00 -4.73
N SER A 286 0.95 18.87 -5.38
CA SER A 286 0.44 20.05 -6.04
C SER A 286 -0.52 19.72 -7.19
N CYS A 287 -0.24 18.69 -7.98
CA CYS A 287 -1.12 18.26 -9.07
C CYS A 287 -2.49 17.79 -8.55
N PHE A 288 -2.51 17.02 -7.47
CA PHE A 288 -3.77 16.61 -6.82
C PHE A 288 -4.49 17.79 -6.15
N ALA A 289 -3.74 18.73 -5.54
CA ALA A 289 -4.33 19.90 -4.89
C ALA A 289 -5.04 20.83 -5.87
N ASN A 290 -4.58 20.88 -7.13
CA ASN A 290 -5.11 21.75 -8.17
C ASN A 290 -5.95 21.01 -9.23
N ASP A 291 -6.30 19.74 -9.00
CA ASP A 291 -7.11 18.90 -9.89
C ASP A 291 -6.52 18.79 -11.33
N TYR A 292 -5.19 18.73 -11.44
CA TYR A 292 -4.50 18.65 -12.75
C TYR A 292 -4.53 17.25 -13.36
N PHE A 293 -4.69 16.20 -12.57
CA PHE A 293 -4.79 14.82 -13.07
C PHE A 293 -6.19 14.51 -13.64
N VAL A 294 -6.18 13.77 -14.76
CA VAL A 294 -7.37 13.24 -15.44
C VAL A 294 -7.21 11.76 -15.68
#